data_f7361790da14dc3d762d1c1460657fec
#
_entry.id   f7361790da14dc3d762d1c1460657fec
#
_cell.length_a   1.000
_cell.length_b   1.000
_cell.length_c   1.000
_cell.angle_alpha   90.00
_cell.angle_beta   90.00
_cell.angle_gamma   90.00
#
_symmetry.space_group_name_H-M   'P 1'
#
loop_
_entity.id
_entity.type
_entity.pdbx_description
1 polymer ?
#
loop_
_entity_poly.entity_id
_entity_poly.type
_entity_poly.pdbx_seq_one_letter_code
_entity_poly.pdbx_strand_id
1 'polypeptide(L)'
;TKQLFFIVLILLALATKHGVQADEPKAAIELQRQFQVTFAKSLRADSFTGRVVLYFSNTRPQPRERLNWFNPEILVGVDVKEWKPSEPLLIDLDKADGSLTYPKSLAKVDLASWRVQAVARFNAWERKIGDGAGNGFSAVATLPTSAWSKPVELSITELVPERPFPESDWC
;
A
#
# COMPACT_ATOMS: atom_id res chain seq x y z
N THR A 1 29.78 -19.28 -88.34
CA THR A 1 29.75 -18.74 -86.96
C THR A 1 28.37 -18.22 -86.63
N LYS A 2 27.57 -19.01 -85.93
CA LYS A 2 26.24 -18.64 -85.44
C LYS A 2 26.28 -18.56 -83.89
N GLN A 3 26.15 -17.35 -83.40
CA GLN A 3 25.98 -17.14 -81.97
C GLN A 3 24.50 -17.39 -81.58
N LEU A 4 24.31 -18.35 -80.63
CA LEU A 4 23.02 -18.63 -80.07
C LEU A 4 22.86 -17.76 -78.84
N PHE A 5 21.90 -16.87 -78.83
CA PHE A 5 21.50 -16.07 -77.68
C PHE A 5 20.58 -16.89 -76.79
N PHE A 6 21.05 -17.25 -75.57
CA PHE A 6 20.22 -17.82 -74.55
C PHE A 6 19.66 -16.70 -73.68
N ILE A 7 18.36 -16.43 -73.82
CA ILE A 7 17.63 -15.53 -72.95
C ILE A 7 17.19 -16.37 -71.73
N VAL A 8 17.84 -16.14 -70.59
CA VAL A 8 17.41 -16.71 -69.30
C VAL A 8 16.38 -15.75 -68.68
N LEU A 9 15.14 -16.18 -68.69
CA LEU A 9 14.04 -15.46 -68.06
C LEU A 9 14.07 -15.74 -66.56
N ILE A 10 14.57 -14.80 -65.74
CA ILE A 10 14.54 -14.89 -64.27
C ILE A 10 13.18 -14.37 -63.84
N LEU A 11 12.25 -15.29 -63.45
CA LEU A 11 11.02 -14.99 -62.73
C LEU A 11 11.37 -14.65 -61.30
N LEU A 12 11.35 -13.37 -60.98
CA LEU A 12 11.45 -12.87 -59.61
C LEU A 12 10.11 -13.05 -58.89
N ALA A 13 9.96 -14.12 -58.12
CA ALA A 13 8.81 -14.31 -57.26
C ALA A 13 8.92 -13.36 -56.06
N LEU A 14 8.14 -12.26 -56.06
CA LEU A 14 7.93 -11.43 -54.89
C LEU A 14 7.08 -12.18 -53.88
N ALA A 15 7.73 -12.85 -52.96
CA ALA A 15 7.07 -13.37 -51.74
C ALA A 15 6.81 -12.18 -50.81
N THR A 16 5.61 -11.62 -50.84
CA THR A 16 5.12 -10.69 -49.81
C THR A 16 5.01 -11.45 -48.50
N LYS A 17 6.05 -11.34 -47.66
CA LYS A 17 5.95 -11.74 -46.24
C LYS A 17 4.97 -10.80 -45.55
N HIS A 18 3.72 -11.20 -45.42
CA HIS A 18 2.83 -10.62 -44.43
C HIS A 18 3.39 -10.99 -43.09
N GLY A 19 4.21 -10.10 -42.51
CA GLY A 19 4.59 -10.18 -41.11
C GLY A 19 3.31 -10.02 -40.30
N VAL A 20 2.82 -11.14 -39.77
CA VAL A 20 1.90 -11.12 -38.62
C VAL A 20 2.72 -10.53 -37.49
N GLN A 21 2.54 -9.25 -37.25
CA GLN A 21 3.04 -8.57 -36.08
C GLN A 21 2.25 -9.18 -34.92
N ALA A 22 2.84 -10.16 -34.26
CA ALA A 22 2.30 -10.65 -33.01
C ALA A 22 2.28 -9.42 -32.09
N ASP A 23 1.08 -9.00 -31.69
CA ASP A 23 0.90 -8.04 -30.61
C ASP A 23 1.71 -8.57 -29.43
N GLU A 24 2.79 -7.87 -29.09
CA GLU A 24 3.47 -8.12 -27.83
C GLU A 24 2.40 -8.03 -26.76
N PRO A 25 2.28 -9.04 -25.86
CA PRO A 25 1.33 -8.96 -24.78
C PRO A 25 1.66 -7.69 -24.01
N LYS A 26 0.78 -6.68 -24.12
CA LYS A 26 0.84 -5.45 -23.34
C LYS A 26 1.03 -5.89 -21.89
N ALA A 27 2.25 -5.67 -21.38
CA ALA A 27 2.63 -6.09 -20.03
C ALA A 27 1.47 -5.69 -19.11
N ALA A 28 0.81 -6.67 -18.54
CA ALA A 28 -0.25 -6.41 -17.57
C ALA A 28 0.40 -5.51 -16.52
N ILE A 29 -0.09 -4.29 -16.38
CA ILE A 29 0.35 -3.37 -15.33
C ILE A 29 0.03 -4.14 -14.05
N GLU A 30 1.05 -4.72 -13.44
CA GLU A 30 0.93 -5.40 -12.16
C GLU A 30 0.55 -4.29 -11.17
N LEU A 31 -0.73 -4.25 -10.84
CA LEU A 31 -1.30 -3.20 -10.00
C LEU A 31 -0.71 -3.38 -8.61
N GLN A 32 0.19 -2.49 -8.27
CA GLN A 32 0.90 -2.49 -7.00
C GLN A 32 -0.10 -2.30 -5.87
N ARG A 33 0.04 -3.09 -4.80
CA ARG A 33 -0.78 -2.99 -3.60
C ARG A 33 -0.37 -1.77 -2.79
N GLN A 34 -0.92 -0.61 -3.17
CA GLN A 34 -0.54 0.69 -2.64
C GLN A 34 -1.62 1.29 -1.74
N PHE A 35 -1.17 1.99 -0.72
CA PHE A 35 -1.98 2.85 0.13
C PHE A 35 -1.57 4.29 -0.04
N GLN A 36 -2.55 5.18 -0.05
CA GLN A 36 -2.35 6.61 0.04
C GLN A 36 -2.88 7.09 1.38
N VAL A 37 -1.96 7.45 2.29
CA VAL A 37 -2.32 7.92 3.63
C VAL A 37 -2.17 9.42 3.71
N THR A 38 -3.15 10.09 4.33
CA THR A 38 -3.09 11.52 4.65
C THR A 38 -3.46 11.72 6.11
N PHE A 39 -3.18 12.89 6.68
CA PHE A 39 -3.75 13.30 7.97
C PHE A 39 -4.34 14.71 7.90
N ALA A 40 -5.41 14.92 8.68
CA ALA A 40 -6.13 16.18 8.68
C ALA A 40 -5.35 17.27 9.42
N LYS A 41 -5.32 18.49 8.84
CA LYS A 41 -4.70 19.66 9.48
C LYS A 41 -5.35 20.02 10.83
N SER A 42 -6.63 19.68 11.01
CA SER A 42 -7.36 19.88 12.28
C SER A 42 -6.81 19.06 13.44
N LEU A 43 -6.16 17.91 13.17
CA LEU A 43 -5.54 17.08 14.21
C LEU A 43 -4.15 17.58 14.58
N ARG A 44 -3.42 18.03 13.58
CA ARG A 44 -2.05 18.54 13.73
C ARG A 44 -1.77 19.52 12.60
N ALA A 45 -1.49 20.77 12.95
CA ALA A 45 -1.22 21.82 11.98
C ALA A 45 0.21 21.75 11.40
N ASP A 46 1.16 21.30 12.23
CA ASP A 46 2.58 21.20 11.87
C ASP A 46 2.88 19.87 11.19
N SER A 47 4.02 19.85 10.47
CA SER A 47 4.56 18.61 9.91
C SER A 47 4.85 17.59 11.00
N PHE A 48 4.78 16.32 10.63
CA PHE A 48 4.99 15.20 11.51
C PHE A 48 6.26 14.43 11.12
N THR A 49 7.11 14.18 12.10
CA THR A 49 8.24 13.24 11.99
C THR A 49 8.01 12.12 13.00
N GLY A 50 7.96 10.88 12.53
CA GLY A 50 7.66 9.73 13.38
C GLY A 50 7.26 8.52 12.57
N ARG A 51 6.38 7.69 13.12
CA ARG A 51 5.95 6.44 12.48
C ARG A 51 4.48 6.43 12.15
N VAL A 52 4.17 5.97 10.94
CA VAL A 52 2.83 5.62 10.47
C VAL A 52 2.75 4.09 10.40
N VAL A 53 1.67 3.50 10.91
CA VAL A 53 1.47 2.05 10.92
C VAL A 53 0.14 1.71 10.27
N LEU A 54 0.16 0.80 9.31
CA LEU A 54 -1.03 0.15 8.78
C LEU A 54 -1.28 -1.14 9.55
N TYR A 55 -2.47 -1.25 10.12
CA TYR A 55 -2.95 -2.44 10.84
C TYR A 55 -3.96 -3.17 9.97
N PHE A 56 -3.77 -4.46 9.78
CA PHE A 56 -4.65 -5.30 8.98
C PHE A 56 -5.30 -6.36 9.85
N SER A 57 -6.56 -6.66 9.58
CA SER A 57 -7.27 -7.75 10.25
C SER A 57 -8.38 -8.32 9.37
N ASN A 58 -8.53 -9.63 9.36
CA ASN A 58 -9.67 -10.32 8.76
C ASN A 58 -10.72 -10.72 9.81
N THR A 59 -10.42 -10.61 11.10
CA THR A 59 -11.30 -11.02 12.19
C THR A 59 -11.85 -9.84 12.99
N ARG A 60 -11.05 -8.79 13.20
CA ARG A 60 -11.42 -7.66 14.09
C ARG A 60 -12.10 -6.52 13.32
N PRO A 61 -13.15 -5.93 13.90
CA PRO A 61 -13.80 -4.75 13.31
C PRO A 61 -12.89 -3.51 13.32
N GLN A 62 -12.01 -3.38 14.32
CA GLN A 62 -11.03 -2.31 14.49
C GLN A 62 -9.61 -2.90 14.48
N PRO A 63 -8.94 -2.97 13.32
CA PRO A 63 -7.62 -3.59 13.19
C PRO A 63 -6.56 -3.03 14.14
N ARG A 64 -6.61 -1.72 14.43
CA ARG A 64 -5.64 -1.04 15.29
C ARG A 64 -5.73 -1.40 16.77
N GLU A 65 -6.86 -1.95 17.21
CA GLU A 65 -7.10 -2.24 18.63
C GLU A 65 -6.64 -3.63 19.03
N ARG A 66 -6.18 -3.78 20.28
CA ARG A 66 -5.93 -5.07 20.95
C ARG A 66 -4.99 -6.00 20.16
N LEU A 67 -3.82 -5.50 19.77
CA LEU A 67 -2.78 -6.35 19.17
C LEU A 67 -2.53 -7.57 20.07
N ASN A 68 -2.69 -8.77 19.50
CA ASN A 68 -2.37 -10.01 20.20
C ASN A 68 -0.91 -10.38 19.91
N TRP A 69 -0.06 -10.30 20.91
CA TRP A 69 1.36 -10.64 20.79
C TRP A 69 1.61 -12.12 20.48
N PHE A 70 0.69 -13.01 20.87
CA PHE A 70 0.82 -14.45 20.63
C PHE A 70 0.35 -14.87 19.24
N ASN A 71 -0.49 -14.07 18.61
CA ASN A 71 -0.94 -14.25 17.23
C ASN A 71 -1.05 -12.86 16.57
N PRO A 72 0.08 -12.23 16.28
CA PRO A 72 0.08 -10.89 15.72
C PRO A 72 -0.50 -10.93 14.30
N GLU A 73 -1.45 -10.04 14.06
CA GLU A 73 -1.97 -9.79 12.73
C GLU A 73 -0.97 -8.97 11.91
N ILE A 74 -1.25 -8.82 10.63
CA ILE A 74 -0.37 -8.10 9.71
C ILE A 74 -0.28 -6.63 10.12
N LEU A 75 0.94 -6.13 10.12
CA LEU A 75 1.22 -4.70 10.27
C LEU A 75 2.35 -4.24 9.35
N VAL A 76 2.27 -2.99 8.93
CA VAL A 76 3.31 -2.32 8.12
C VAL A 76 3.59 -0.96 8.73
N GLY A 77 4.81 -0.75 9.22
CA GLY A 77 5.24 0.51 9.80
C GLY A 77 6.22 1.24 8.89
N VAL A 78 5.97 2.52 8.63
CA VAL A 78 6.82 3.39 7.81
C VAL A 78 7.23 4.60 8.63
N ASP A 79 8.52 4.92 8.63
CA ASP A 79 9.01 6.14 9.25
C ASP A 79 8.91 7.32 8.26
N VAL A 80 8.36 8.42 8.74
CA VAL A 80 8.17 9.65 7.97
C VAL A 80 8.96 10.79 8.58
N LYS A 81 9.42 11.70 7.73
CA LYS A 81 10.12 12.93 8.15
C LYS A 81 9.43 14.12 7.52
N GLU A 82 9.08 15.10 8.37
CA GLU A 82 8.45 16.36 7.96
C GLU A 82 7.21 16.19 7.07
N TRP A 83 6.47 15.10 7.28
CA TRP A 83 5.24 14.82 6.55
C TRP A 83 4.17 15.88 6.88
N LYS A 84 3.67 16.55 5.86
CA LYS A 84 2.74 17.68 6.02
C LYS A 84 1.28 17.25 6.06
N PRO A 85 0.41 18.01 6.74
CA PRO A 85 -1.03 17.78 6.68
C PRO A 85 -1.54 17.75 5.23
N SER A 86 -2.43 16.81 4.93
CA SER A 86 -3.03 16.56 3.61
C SER A 86 -2.04 16.16 2.50
N GLU A 87 -0.76 16.05 2.78
CA GLU A 87 0.22 15.52 1.85
C GLU A 87 0.07 14.00 1.75
N PRO A 88 -0.05 13.42 0.54
CA PRO A 88 -0.19 11.98 0.40
C PRO A 88 1.12 11.25 0.68
N LEU A 89 1.08 10.32 1.64
CA LEU A 89 2.11 9.33 1.88
C LEU A 89 1.76 8.05 1.12
N LEU A 90 2.57 7.69 0.15
CA LEU A 90 2.39 6.44 -0.59
C LEU A 90 3.15 5.30 0.10
N ILE A 91 2.44 4.23 0.42
CA ILE A 91 2.99 3.00 1.02
C ILE A 91 2.72 1.86 0.05
N ASP A 92 3.79 1.30 -0.50
CA ASP A 92 3.75 0.16 -1.42
C ASP A 92 4.09 -1.11 -0.65
N LEU A 93 3.15 -2.07 -0.56
CA LEU A 93 3.36 -3.32 0.18
C LEU A 93 4.38 -4.23 -0.49
N ASP A 94 4.57 -4.08 -1.78
CA ASP A 94 5.45 -4.94 -2.58
C ASP A 94 6.89 -4.40 -2.63
N LYS A 95 7.07 -3.12 -2.29
CA LYS A 95 8.37 -2.42 -2.27
C LYS A 95 8.78 -1.93 -0.87
N ALA A 96 8.38 -2.62 0.16
CA ALA A 96 8.52 -2.19 1.56
C ALA A 96 9.98 -1.95 2.04
N ASP A 97 10.79 -1.26 1.23
CA ASP A 97 12.16 -0.87 1.56
C ASP A 97 12.15 0.16 2.71
N GLY A 98 12.81 -0.21 3.81
CA GLY A 98 12.87 0.64 5.02
C GLY A 98 11.63 0.59 5.90
N SER A 99 10.62 -0.22 5.59
CA SER A 99 9.45 -0.42 6.43
C SER A 99 9.60 -1.60 7.38
N LEU A 100 9.00 -1.47 8.57
CA LEU A 100 8.84 -2.59 9.50
C LEU A 100 7.58 -3.36 9.12
N THR A 101 7.74 -4.58 8.61
CA THR A 101 6.60 -5.44 8.24
C THR A 101 6.52 -6.69 9.11
N TYR A 102 5.28 -7.07 9.47
CA TYR A 102 4.99 -8.37 10.02
C TYR A 102 3.79 -8.99 9.28
N PRO A 103 3.91 -10.20 8.75
CA PRO A 103 5.15 -10.99 8.59
C PRO A 103 6.18 -10.27 7.69
N LYS A 104 7.43 -10.71 7.75
CA LYS A 104 8.56 -10.05 7.05
C LYS A 104 8.34 -9.83 5.55
N SER A 105 7.49 -10.65 4.91
CA SER A 105 7.11 -10.50 3.50
C SER A 105 5.61 -10.67 3.35
N LEU A 106 4.98 -9.74 2.65
CA LEU A 106 3.55 -9.75 2.33
C LEU A 106 3.25 -10.24 0.91
N ALA A 107 4.28 -10.55 0.11
CA ALA A 107 4.14 -10.89 -1.31
C ALA A 107 3.18 -12.06 -1.59
N LYS A 108 3.07 -13.02 -0.65
CA LYS A 108 2.21 -14.21 -0.79
C LYS A 108 0.95 -14.16 0.08
N VAL A 109 0.69 -13.03 0.73
CA VAL A 109 -0.48 -12.89 1.60
C VAL A 109 -1.66 -12.41 0.78
N ASP A 110 -2.73 -13.21 0.79
CA ASP A 110 -4.01 -12.76 0.25
C ASP A 110 -4.68 -11.83 1.25
N LEU A 111 -4.85 -10.57 0.84
CA LEU A 111 -5.49 -9.51 1.63
C LEU A 111 -6.93 -9.23 1.18
N ALA A 112 -7.50 -10.05 0.30
CA ALA A 112 -8.88 -9.87 -0.18
C ALA A 112 -9.87 -9.79 0.99
N SER A 113 -10.73 -8.78 0.99
CA SER A 113 -11.73 -8.52 2.04
C SER A 113 -11.18 -8.22 3.44
N TRP A 114 -9.86 -8.10 3.62
CA TRP A 114 -9.31 -7.69 4.91
C TRP A 114 -9.69 -6.24 5.23
N ARG A 115 -9.71 -5.92 6.51
CA ARG A 115 -9.86 -4.55 6.99
C ARG A 115 -8.50 -3.96 7.27
N VAL A 116 -8.37 -2.66 7.02
CA VAL A 116 -7.14 -1.91 7.27
C VAL A 116 -7.45 -0.59 7.96
N GLN A 117 -6.57 -0.16 8.86
CA GLN A 117 -6.56 1.18 9.44
C GLN A 117 -5.14 1.74 9.45
N ALA A 118 -5.00 3.02 9.18
CA ALA A 118 -3.76 3.76 9.36
C ALA A 118 -3.74 4.43 10.73
N VAL A 119 -2.58 4.41 11.38
CA VAL A 119 -2.32 5.12 12.63
C VAL A 119 -1.03 5.92 12.50
N ALA A 120 -1.07 7.22 12.80
CA ALA A 120 0.12 8.06 12.98
C ALA A 120 0.44 8.16 14.48
N ARG A 121 1.65 7.77 14.86
CA ARG A 121 2.12 7.86 16.24
C ARG A 121 2.47 9.30 16.60
N PHE A 122 1.45 10.14 16.74
CA PHE A 122 1.63 11.55 17.12
C PHE A 122 2.14 11.71 18.55
N ASN A 123 1.75 10.79 19.45
CA ASN A 123 2.21 10.75 20.83
C ASN A 123 3.37 9.74 20.98
N ALA A 124 4.60 10.22 20.98
CA ALA A 124 5.80 9.39 21.11
C ALA A 124 5.93 8.72 22.49
N TRP A 125 5.26 9.24 23.51
CA TRP A 125 5.30 8.72 24.88
C TRP A 125 4.41 7.51 25.09
N GLU A 126 3.38 7.37 24.23
CA GLU A 126 2.49 6.22 24.31
C GLU A 126 3.16 4.95 23.74
N ARG A 127 3.13 3.88 24.54
CA ARG A 127 3.74 2.60 24.14
C ARG A 127 2.88 1.85 23.13
N LYS A 128 1.54 1.96 23.26
CA LYS A 128 0.59 1.30 22.37
C LYS A 128 0.29 2.21 21.19
N ILE A 129 0.84 1.88 20.03
CA ILE A 129 0.65 2.73 18.85
C ILE A 129 -0.81 2.74 18.40
N GLY A 130 -1.45 1.57 18.32
CA GLY A 130 -2.79 1.44 17.75
C GLY A 130 -3.91 2.09 18.57
N ASP A 131 -3.83 2.01 19.91
CA ASP A 131 -4.85 2.49 20.85
C ASP A 131 -4.31 3.45 21.91
N GLY A 132 -3.11 4.00 21.70
CA GLY A 132 -2.48 4.96 22.59
C GLY A 132 -3.05 6.35 22.42
N ALA A 133 -3.39 6.99 23.57
CA ALA A 133 -3.99 8.31 23.61
C ALA A 133 -3.17 9.36 22.83
N GLY A 134 -3.86 10.22 22.08
CA GLY A 134 -3.25 11.26 21.27
C GLY A 134 -2.66 10.81 19.94
N ASN A 135 -2.66 9.50 19.63
CA ASN A 135 -2.31 9.02 18.29
C ASN A 135 -3.47 9.24 17.31
N GLY A 136 -3.13 9.62 16.08
CA GLY A 136 -4.12 9.81 15.02
C GLY A 136 -4.48 8.48 14.35
N PHE A 137 -5.76 8.29 13.98
CA PHE A 137 -6.17 7.10 13.23
C PHE A 137 -7.19 7.40 12.14
N SER A 138 -7.25 6.51 11.14
CA SER A 138 -8.22 6.55 10.05
C SER A 138 -9.47 5.75 10.37
N ALA A 139 -10.56 6.01 9.64
CA ALA A 139 -11.65 5.06 9.53
C ALA A 139 -11.13 3.71 9.01
N VAL A 140 -11.91 2.64 9.25
CA VAL A 140 -11.63 1.31 8.72
C VAL A 140 -11.97 1.28 7.23
N ALA A 141 -11.04 0.83 6.40
CA ALA A 141 -11.29 0.51 5.01
C ALA A 141 -11.32 -1.01 4.81
N THR A 142 -12.19 -1.50 3.93
CA THR A 142 -12.20 -2.90 3.49
C THR A 142 -11.46 -3.00 2.17
N LEU A 143 -10.52 -3.93 2.10
CA LEU A 143 -9.70 -4.13 0.91
C LEU A 143 -10.48 -4.80 -0.23
N PRO A 144 -10.14 -4.51 -1.49
CA PRO A 144 -10.77 -5.13 -2.65
C PRO A 144 -10.64 -6.65 -2.64
N THR A 145 -11.65 -7.34 -3.19
CA THR A 145 -11.63 -8.79 -3.43
C THR A 145 -10.96 -9.17 -4.75
N SER A 146 -10.74 -8.19 -5.61
CA SER A 146 -10.11 -8.33 -6.92
C SER A 146 -8.80 -7.55 -6.98
N ALA A 147 -8.12 -7.60 -8.14
CA ALA A 147 -6.92 -6.81 -8.38
C ALA A 147 -7.16 -5.32 -8.09
N TRP A 148 -6.18 -4.70 -7.47
CA TRP A 148 -6.26 -3.29 -7.06
C TRP A 148 -6.15 -2.40 -8.31
N SER A 149 -7.14 -1.56 -8.54
CA SER A 149 -7.19 -0.63 -9.67
C SER A 149 -6.61 0.75 -9.35
N LYS A 150 -6.46 1.06 -8.08
CA LYS A 150 -5.91 2.32 -7.55
C LYS A 150 -5.43 2.12 -6.11
N PRO A 151 -4.60 3.02 -5.58
CA PRO A 151 -4.24 3.02 -4.16
C PRO A 151 -5.48 3.08 -3.26
N VAL A 152 -5.43 2.38 -2.12
CA VAL A 152 -6.46 2.49 -1.08
C VAL A 152 -6.20 3.76 -0.28
N GLU A 153 -7.18 4.66 -0.25
CA GLU A 153 -7.10 5.93 0.44
C GLU A 153 -7.44 5.77 1.92
N LEU A 154 -6.57 6.26 2.80
CA LEU A 154 -6.75 6.26 4.25
C LEU A 154 -6.50 7.66 4.80
N SER A 155 -7.55 8.33 5.27
CA SER A 155 -7.43 9.66 5.88
C SER A 155 -7.47 9.55 7.41
N ILE A 156 -6.40 9.96 8.06
CA ILE A 156 -6.31 10.05 9.52
C ILE A 156 -7.04 11.32 9.95
N THR A 157 -8.20 11.16 10.56
CA THR A 157 -9.12 12.26 10.89
C THR A 157 -9.56 12.28 12.35
N GLU A 158 -9.15 11.30 13.14
CA GLU A 158 -9.51 11.17 14.54
C GLU A 158 -8.28 10.95 15.41
N LEU A 159 -8.37 11.38 16.67
CA LEU A 159 -7.38 11.07 17.72
C LEU A 159 -7.94 10.03 18.67
N VAL A 160 -7.06 9.12 19.11
CA VAL A 160 -7.38 8.24 20.23
C VAL A 160 -7.59 9.10 21.48
N PRO A 161 -8.76 9.01 22.12
CA PRO A 161 -9.06 9.85 23.28
C PRO A 161 -8.15 9.53 24.46
N GLU A 162 -7.90 10.51 25.29
CA GLU A 162 -7.26 10.30 26.57
C GLU A 162 -8.13 9.39 27.45
N ARG A 163 -7.50 8.47 28.14
CA ARG A 163 -8.19 7.66 29.14
C ARG A 163 -8.26 8.50 30.42
N PRO A 164 -9.43 8.67 31.02
CA PRO A 164 -9.52 9.27 32.34
C PRO A 164 -8.67 8.42 33.30
N PHE A 165 -7.83 9.07 34.08
CA PHE A 165 -7.19 8.41 35.21
C PHE A 165 -8.31 7.88 36.11
N PRO A 166 -8.26 6.60 36.53
CA PRO A 166 -9.15 6.16 37.57
C PRO A 166 -8.96 7.09 38.78
N GLU A 167 -10.03 7.72 39.24
CA GLU A 167 -10.00 8.43 40.51
C GLU A 167 -9.48 7.45 41.52
N SER A 168 -8.28 7.71 42.03
CA SER A 168 -7.71 6.86 43.07
C SER A 168 -8.43 7.17 44.36
N ASP A 169 -9.21 6.22 44.86
CA ASP A 169 -9.80 6.24 46.21
C ASP A 169 -8.72 6.18 47.32
N TRP A 170 -7.55 6.74 47.03
CA TRP A 170 -6.47 6.84 48.00
C TRP A 170 -6.50 8.22 48.65
N CYS A 171 -7.49 8.46 49.48
CA CYS A 171 -7.51 9.51 50.50
C CYS A 171 -7.72 8.88 51.87
#